data_7dd21ff8677eabc03526a602b5e5d5a4
#
_entry.id   7dd21ff8677eabc03526a602b5e5d5a4
#
_cell.length_a   1.000
_cell.length_b   1.000
_cell.length_c   1.000
_cell.angle_alpha   90.00
_cell.angle_beta   90.00
_cell.angle_gamma   90.00
#
_symmetry.space_group_name_H-M   'P 1'
#
loop_
_entity.id
_entity.type
_entity.pdbx_description
1 polymer ?
#
loop_
_entity_poly.entity_id
_entity_poly.type
_entity_poly.pdbx_seq_one_letter_code
_entity_poly.pdbx_strand_id
1 'polypeptide(L)'
;MWVRVLQWSIAALLLAHGAAHAHKPSDSYLTLQASAGSTDVQVRWDIALRDLDYVLQLDRDNDGALTWGEVKQRAADIGSYATSHLVLSSRSQTCSWQPPGPLLLDRHSDGTYAVLSLTARCTTLAEAVQMKYSLLFDVDPSHRGLVQWTPPGATSPLALIFGTESAEQALSFQAPDLWQTLRQYVVDGVWHIWIGYDHILFLLALLLPAVLLRRGGKWEAEDSLGRAVKEVVKVVTAFTLAHSITLSLAALEVISLPSRLVESAIAASVIVAALNNLLGMVETRRWVMAFCFGLIHGFGFASVLSDLGLPKGALVTALVGFNVGVELGQLAIVAVFLPIAFWLRYTRFYQVGVFKLGSLVVVVLAGYWFAQRAFNL
;
A
#
# COMPACT_ATOMS: atom_id res chain seq x y z
N MET A 1 6.55 15.50 38.33
CA MET A 1 6.12 14.10 38.32
C MET A 1 5.60 13.68 36.93
N TRP A 2 4.71 14.41 36.30
CA TRP A 2 4.13 14.11 34.98
C TRP A 2 5.13 14.07 33.81
N VAL A 3 6.19 14.92 33.80
CA VAL A 3 7.21 14.92 32.74
C VAL A 3 8.04 13.62 32.76
N ARG A 4 8.35 13.08 33.95
CA ARG A 4 9.08 11.80 34.05
C ARG A 4 8.22 10.61 33.65
N VAL A 5 6.93 10.60 33.96
CA VAL A 5 5.99 9.54 33.50
C VAL A 5 5.88 9.56 31.99
N LEU A 6 5.79 10.77 31.37
CA LEU A 6 5.76 10.90 29.91
C LEU A 6 7.07 10.46 29.25
N GLN A 7 8.21 10.77 29.87
CA GLN A 7 9.54 10.30 29.37
C GLN A 7 9.66 8.78 29.42
N TRP A 8 9.18 8.14 30.50
CA TRP A 8 9.20 6.68 30.61
C TRP A 8 8.16 6.01 29.68
N SER A 9 7.02 6.65 29.43
CA SER A 9 6.04 6.15 28.45
C SER A 9 6.54 6.24 27.00
N ILE A 10 7.25 7.32 26.67
CA ILE A 10 7.90 7.47 25.35
C ILE A 10 9.08 6.49 25.21
N ALA A 11 9.88 6.30 26.25
CA ALA A 11 10.97 5.32 26.26
C ALA A 11 10.42 3.88 26.16
N ALA A 12 9.31 3.56 26.85
CA ALA A 12 8.65 2.27 26.75
C ALA A 12 8.01 2.02 25.36
N LEU A 13 7.41 3.06 24.74
CA LEU A 13 6.95 3.01 23.35
C LEU A 13 8.11 2.82 22.35
N LEU A 14 9.25 3.46 22.58
CA LEU A 14 10.44 3.29 21.73
C LEU A 14 11.13 1.94 21.94
N LEU A 15 10.99 1.31 23.10
CA LEU A 15 11.54 -0.02 23.38
C LEU A 15 10.59 -1.17 23.01
N ALA A 16 9.29 -0.90 22.83
CA ALA A 16 8.30 -1.88 22.37
C ALA A 16 8.29 -2.09 20.85
N HIS A 17 9.13 -1.37 20.11
CA HIS A 17 9.28 -1.59 18.67
C HIS A 17 10.20 -2.80 18.45
N GLY A 18 9.61 -3.98 18.42
CA GLY A 18 10.12 -5.03 17.54
C GLY A 18 10.31 -4.39 16.17
N ALA A 19 11.44 -4.62 15.52
CA ALA A 19 11.86 -3.98 14.29
C ALA A 19 10.69 -3.84 13.30
N ALA A 20 10.07 -2.65 13.26
CA ALA A 20 9.11 -2.30 12.24
C ALA A 20 9.94 -2.07 10.97
N HIS A 21 10.22 -3.13 10.25
CA HIS A 21 10.78 -3.05 8.92
C HIS A 21 9.75 -2.32 8.05
N ALA A 22 10.03 -1.10 7.66
CA ALA A 22 9.27 -0.39 6.64
C ALA A 22 9.68 -0.95 5.28
N HIS A 23 9.28 -2.22 5.03
CA HIS A 23 9.37 -2.79 3.70
C HIS A 23 8.39 -2.07 2.78
N LYS A 24 8.74 -1.94 1.51
CA LYS A 24 7.75 -1.71 0.45
C LYS A 24 6.60 -2.69 0.70
N PRO A 25 5.34 -2.27 0.56
CA PRO A 25 4.23 -3.21 0.61
C PRO A 25 4.56 -4.41 -0.27
N SER A 26 4.46 -5.58 0.30
CA SER A 26 4.74 -6.84 -0.39
C SER A 26 3.59 -7.12 -1.34
N ASP A 27 3.92 -7.40 -2.60
CA ASP A 27 2.94 -7.76 -3.62
C ASP A 27 3.32 -9.11 -4.23
N SER A 28 2.34 -9.91 -4.58
CA SER A 28 2.52 -11.06 -5.46
C SER A 28 1.58 -11.00 -6.65
N TYR A 29 2.01 -11.54 -7.77
CA TYR A 29 1.29 -11.45 -9.03
C TYR A 29 0.77 -12.83 -9.44
N LEU A 30 -0.54 -12.93 -9.67
CA LEU A 30 -1.17 -14.17 -10.08
C LEU A 30 -1.85 -13.98 -11.44
N THR A 31 -1.48 -14.79 -12.41
CA THR A 31 -2.19 -14.87 -13.68
C THR A 31 -2.93 -16.20 -13.72
N LEU A 32 -4.26 -16.14 -13.70
CA LEU A 32 -5.13 -17.31 -13.77
C LEU A 32 -5.84 -17.34 -15.11
N GLN A 33 -5.86 -18.51 -15.73
CA GLN A 33 -6.53 -18.72 -17.02
C GLN A 33 -7.32 -20.03 -17.01
N ALA A 34 -8.57 -19.95 -17.43
CA ALA A 34 -9.38 -21.13 -17.71
C ALA A 34 -9.69 -21.22 -19.21
N SER A 35 -9.57 -22.43 -19.76
CA SER A 35 -9.88 -22.68 -21.17
C SER A 35 -11.30 -23.20 -21.34
N ALA A 36 -11.95 -22.84 -22.43
CA ALA A 36 -13.28 -23.36 -22.76
C ALA A 36 -13.27 -24.88 -22.87
N GLY A 37 -14.21 -25.56 -22.18
CA GLY A 37 -14.33 -27.02 -22.18
C GLY A 37 -13.32 -27.74 -21.25
N SER A 38 -12.43 -27.04 -20.57
CA SER A 38 -11.53 -27.60 -19.56
C SER A 38 -12.07 -27.39 -18.16
N THR A 39 -11.74 -28.30 -17.24
CA THR A 39 -11.96 -28.13 -15.79
C THR A 39 -10.70 -27.66 -15.07
N ASP A 40 -9.62 -27.46 -15.79
CA ASP A 40 -8.33 -27.05 -15.26
C ASP A 40 -8.21 -25.52 -15.33
N VAL A 41 -7.72 -24.92 -14.23
CA VAL A 41 -7.31 -23.51 -14.13
C VAL A 41 -5.80 -23.47 -14.09
N GLN A 42 -5.19 -22.85 -15.10
CA GLN A 42 -3.75 -22.60 -15.11
C GLN A 42 -3.44 -21.39 -14.25
N VAL A 43 -2.41 -21.47 -13.42
CA VAL A 43 -1.99 -20.43 -12.51
C VAL A 43 -0.47 -20.21 -12.66
N ARG A 44 -0.09 -19.01 -13.06
CA ARG A 44 1.27 -18.50 -12.86
C ARG A 44 1.24 -17.62 -11.62
N TRP A 45 2.16 -17.85 -10.69
CA TRP A 45 2.24 -17.10 -9.46
C TRP A 45 3.68 -16.63 -9.23
N ASP A 46 3.87 -15.33 -9.28
CA ASP A 46 5.15 -14.66 -9.06
C ASP A 46 5.17 -14.11 -7.63
N ILE A 47 6.07 -14.62 -6.78
CA ILE A 47 6.21 -14.25 -5.36
C ILE A 47 7.61 -13.70 -5.13
N ALA A 48 7.73 -12.53 -4.50
CA ALA A 48 9.02 -11.90 -4.25
C ALA A 48 9.93 -12.80 -3.40
N LEU A 49 11.17 -13.00 -3.85
CA LEU A 49 12.13 -13.85 -3.13
C LEU A 49 12.45 -13.34 -1.74
N ARG A 50 12.51 -12.01 -1.54
CA ARG A 50 12.75 -11.40 -0.23
C ARG A 50 11.65 -11.76 0.79
N ASP A 51 10.39 -11.84 0.31
CA ASP A 51 9.24 -12.14 1.16
C ASP A 51 9.19 -13.64 1.50
N LEU A 52 9.55 -14.48 0.53
CA LEU A 52 9.73 -15.91 0.76
C LEU A 52 10.92 -16.21 1.69
N ASP A 53 12.01 -15.47 1.56
CA ASP A 53 13.18 -15.62 2.45
C ASP A 53 12.81 -15.26 3.89
N TYR A 54 12.04 -14.18 4.08
CA TYR A 54 11.58 -13.77 5.41
C TYR A 54 10.81 -14.87 6.14
N VAL A 55 9.93 -15.62 5.45
CA VAL A 55 9.09 -16.66 6.08
C VAL A 55 9.72 -18.05 6.05
N LEU A 56 10.52 -18.35 5.04
CA LEU A 56 11.09 -19.70 4.84
C LEU A 56 12.58 -19.79 5.17
N GLN A 57 13.25 -18.67 5.44
CA GLN A 57 14.69 -18.61 5.69
C GLN A 57 15.47 -19.34 4.59
N LEU A 58 15.38 -18.81 3.37
CA LEU A 58 15.97 -19.40 2.18
C LEU A 58 17.49 -19.21 2.15
N ASP A 59 18.01 -18.07 2.64
CA ASP A 59 19.43 -17.78 2.86
C ASP A 59 19.92 -18.64 4.04
N ARG A 60 20.58 -19.76 3.72
CA ARG A 60 20.97 -20.77 4.70
C ARG A 60 22.29 -20.47 5.40
N ASP A 61 23.19 -19.79 4.72
CA ASP A 61 24.51 -19.46 5.28
C ASP A 61 24.53 -18.07 5.93
N ASN A 62 23.39 -17.33 5.83
CA ASN A 62 23.18 -16.00 6.40
C ASN A 62 24.24 -14.99 5.93
N ASP A 63 24.67 -15.10 4.68
CA ASP A 63 25.63 -14.16 4.09
C ASP A 63 24.93 -12.89 3.57
N GLY A 64 23.58 -12.83 3.59
CA GLY A 64 22.74 -11.74 3.14
C GLY A 64 22.56 -11.68 1.61
N ALA A 65 22.98 -12.72 0.87
CA ALA A 65 22.88 -12.81 -0.58
C ALA A 65 22.20 -14.10 -1.01
N LEU A 66 20.91 -14.05 -1.28
CA LEU A 66 20.15 -15.21 -1.70
C LEU A 66 20.58 -15.70 -3.09
N THR A 67 21.13 -16.89 -3.16
CA THR A 67 21.61 -17.53 -4.39
C THR A 67 20.53 -18.40 -5.04
N TRP A 68 20.64 -18.61 -6.37
CA TRP A 68 19.77 -19.57 -7.07
C TRP A 68 19.88 -21.00 -6.53
N GLY A 69 21.06 -21.39 -6.07
CA GLY A 69 21.30 -22.71 -5.47
C GLY A 69 20.42 -22.96 -4.25
N GLU A 70 20.35 -22.00 -3.35
CA GLU A 70 19.53 -22.05 -2.14
C GLU A 70 18.05 -22.06 -2.46
N VAL A 71 17.58 -21.14 -3.32
CA VAL A 71 16.18 -21.09 -3.78
C VAL A 71 15.75 -22.42 -4.40
N LYS A 72 16.59 -23.02 -5.27
CA LYS A 72 16.29 -24.27 -5.95
C LYS A 72 16.20 -25.46 -4.97
N GLN A 73 17.05 -25.51 -3.95
CA GLN A 73 17.00 -26.55 -2.92
C GLN A 73 15.70 -26.49 -2.10
N ARG A 74 15.09 -25.32 -1.97
CA ARG A 74 13.85 -25.09 -1.23
C ARG A 74 12.60 -24.99 -2.13
N ALA A 75 12.72 -25.38 -3.41
CA ALA A 75 11.60 -25.28 -4.37
C ALA A 75 10.33 -26.01 -3.91
N ALA A 76 10.47 -27.19 -3.28
CA ALA A 76 9.33 -27.94 -2.75
C ALA A 76 8.65 -27.23 -1.57
N ASP A 77 9.43 -26.60 -0.70
CA ASP A 77 8.91 -25.85 0.46
C ASP A 77 8.19 -24.58 -0.02
N ILE A 78 8.77 -23.86 -1.00
CA ILE A 78 8.13 -22.71 -1.64
C ILE A 78 6.80 -23.11 -2.28
N GLY A 79 6.75 -24.19 -3.04
CA GLY A 79 5.53 -24.70 -3.65
C GLY A 79 4.45 -25.09 -2.64
N SER A 80 4.86 -25.78 -1.57
CA SER A 80 3.95 -26.19 -0.47
C SER A 80 3.41 -24.99 0.30
N TYR A 81 4.27 -24.02 0.62
CA TYR A 81 3.88 -22.79 1.30
C TYR A 81 2.88 -22.01 0.44
N ALA A 82 3.19 -21.77 -0.83
CA ALA A 82 2.30 -21.06 -1.74
C ALA A 82 0.93 -21.75 -1.86
N THR A 83 0.89 -23.05 -2.16
CA THR A 83 -0.37 -23.78 -2.37
C THR A 83 -1.21 -23.93 -1.11
N SER A 84 -0.61 -23.85 0.10
CA SER A 84 -1.37 -23.82 1.36
C SER A 84 -2.10 -22.49 1.59
N HIS A 85 -1.68 -21.41 0.93
CA HIS A 85 -2.26 -20.07 1.05
C HIS A 85 -3.16 -19.67 -0.14
N LEU A 86 -3.39 -20.60 -1.07
CA LEU A 86 -4.26 -20.37 -2.23
C LEU A 86 -5.24 -21.53 -2.38
N VAL A 87 -6.52 -21.24 -2.21
CA VAL A 87 -7.59 -22.22 -2.40
C VAL A 87 -8.50 -21.77 -3.53
N LEU A 88 -8.67 -22.63 -4.51
CA LEU A 88 -9.68 -22.47 -5.56
C LEU A 88 -10.82 -23.47 -5.34
N SER A 89 -12.05 -23.01 -5.47
CA SER A 89 -13.22 -23.88 -5.35
C SER A 89 -14.29 -23.51 -6.37
N SER A 90 -15.02 -24.51 -6.86
CA SER A 90 -16.14 -24.32 -7.77
C SER A 90 -17.34 -25.13 -7.24
N ARG A 91 -18.52 -24.53 -7.16
CA ARG A 91 -19.73 -25.13 -6.57
C ARG A 91 -19.47 -25.74 -5.19
N SER A 92 -18.74 -25.02 -4.32
CA SER A 92 -18.36 -25.45 -2.96
C SER A 92 -17.46 -26.68 -2.90
N GLN A 93 -16.90 -27.14 -4.02
CA GLN A 93 -15.90 -28.19 -4.07
C GLN A 93 -14.52 -27.60 -4.32
N THR A 94 -13.55 -27.91 -3.45
CA THR A 94 -12.17 -27.48 -3.59
C THR A 94 -11.51 -28.17 -4.78
N CYS A 95 -10.83 -27.39 -5.62
CA CYS A 95 -10.03 -27.89 -6.72
C CYS A 95 -8.72 -28.50 -6.20
N SER A 96 -8.23 -29.56 -6.82
CA SER A 96 -6.99 -30.22 -6.44
C SER A 96 -5.82 -29.65 -7.22
N TRP A 97 -4.71 -29.39 -6.52
CA TRP A 97 -3.47 -28.99 -7.17
C TRP A 97 -2.83 -30.20 -7.86
N GLN A 98 -2.42 -30.03 -9.12
CA GLN A 98 -1.55 -30.97 -9.81
C GLN A 98 -0.09 -30.73 -9.40
N PRO A 99 0.82 -31.71 -9.60
CA PRO A 99 2.23 -31.50 -9.35
C PRO A 99 2.71 -30.19 -10.02
N PRO A 100 3.44 -29.33 -9.27
CA PRO A 100 3.90 -28.07 -9.83
C PRO A 100 4.92 -28.27 -10.94
N GLY A 101 4.98 -27.36 -11.88
CA GLY A 101 6.07 -27.25 -12.84
C GLY A 101 7.40 -26.89 -12.16
N PRO A 102 8.50 -26.81 -12.93
CA PRO A 102 9.78 -26.37 -12.40
C PRO A 102 9.68 -24.92 -11.88
N LEU A 103 10.33 -24.66 -10.74
CA LEU A 103 10.48 -23.30 -10.22
C LEU A 103 11.35 -22.49 -11.18
N LEU A 104 10.88 -21.29 -11.54
CA LEU A 104 11.59 -20.35 -12.37
C LEU A 104 11.81 -19.03 -11.60
N LEU A 105 12.64 -18.17 -12.15
CA LEU A 105 12.81 -16.80 -11.66
C LEU A 105 12.41 -15.79 -12.74
N ASP A 106 11.81 -14.70 -12.32
CA ASP A 106 11.53 -13.53 -13.15
C ASP A 106 11.92 -12.24 -12.43
N ARG A 107 12.06 -11.16 -13.17
CA ARG A 107 12.49 -9.88 -12.63
C ARG A 107 11.40 -8.84 -12.82
N HIS A 108 10.87 -8.35 -11.71
CA HIS A 108 9.97 -7.21 -11.67
C HIS A 108 10.73 -5.91 -11.37
N SER A 109 10.04 -4.78 -11.40
CA SER A 109 10.65 -3.45 -11.20
C SER A 109 11.29 -3.28 -9.82
N ASP A 110 10.91 -4.10 -8.85
CA ASP A 110 11.27 -3.99 -7.44
C ASP A 110 12.10 -5.17 -6.90
N GLY A 111 12.38 -6.18 -7.71
CA GLY A 111 13.21 -7.30 -7.29
C GLY A 111 13.09 -8.55 -8.15
N THR A 112 13.63 -9.65 -7.60
CA THR A 112 13.56 -10.98 -8.21
C THR A 112 12.43 -11.77 -7.57
N TYR A 113 11.68 -12.49 -8.39
CA TYR A 113 10.50 -13.25 -8.01
C TYR A 113 10.67 -14.73 -8.33
N ALA A 114 10.21 -15.59 -7.42
CA ALA A 114 10.01 -17.00 -7.68
C ALA A 114 8.73 -17.17 -8.49
N VAL A 115 8.80 -17.85 -9.63
CA VAL A 115 7.68 -18.10 -10.53
C VAL A 115 7.23 -19.54 -10.41
N LEU A 116 6.03 -19.75 -9.91
CA LEU A 116 5.36 -21.02 -9.78
C LEU A 116 4.36 -21.22 -10.92
N SER A 117 4.50 -22.29 -11.67
CA SER A 117 3.51 -22.75 -12.66
C SER A 117 2.69 -23.87 -12.05
N LEU A 118 1.42 -23.58 -11.75
CA LEU A 118 0.52 -24.48 -11.06
C LEU A 118 -0.71 -24.77 -11.94
N THR A 119 -1.34 -25.91 -11.71
CA THR A 119 -2.62 -26.27 -12.34
C THR A 119 -3.59 -26.73 -11.27
N ALA A 120 -4.71 -26.05 -11.14
CA ALA A 120 -5.80 -26.46 -10.27
C ALA A 120 -6.85 -27.22 -11.09
N ARG A 121 -7.11 -28.47 -10.74
CA ARG A 121 -8.16 -29.30 -11.35
C ARG A 121 -9.41 -29.25 -10.51
N CYS A 122 -10.47 -28.71 -11.09
CA CYS A 122 -11.80 -28.65 -10.49
C CYS A 122 -12.68 -29.80 -11.03
N THR A 123 -13.68 -30.22 -10.26
CA THR A 123 -14.65 -31.21 -10.73
C THR A 123 -15.52 -30.68 -11.88
N THR A 124 -15.89 -29.39 -11.74
CA THR A 124 -16.64 -28.64 -12.74
C THR A 124 -16.20 -27.17 -12.65
N LEU A 125 -16.22 -26.45 -13.77
CA LEU A 125 -16.14 -25.00 -13.75
C LEU A 125 -17.56 -24.45 -13.93
N ALA A 126 -18.06 -23.78 -12.89
CA ALA A 126 -19.34 -23.07 -12.91
C ALA A 126 -19.15 -21.64 -13.43
N GLU A 127 -20.18 -20.80 -13.29
CA GLU A 127 -20.19 -19.39 -13.71
C GLU A 127 -19.16 -18.50 -12.98
N ALA A 128 -18.60 -19.00 -11.88
CA ALA A 128 -17.51 -18.38 -11.14
C ALA A 128 -16.69 -19.43 -10.40
N VAL A 129 -15.40 -19.12 -10.17
CA VAL A 129 -14.51 -19.87 -9.29
C VAL A 129 -14.30 -19.01 -8.04
N GLN A 130 -14.55 -19.57 -6.85
CA GLN A 130 -14.20 -18.90 -5.60
C GLN A 130 -12.70 -19.05 -5.37
N MET A 131 -12.03 -17.96 -5.11
CA MET A 131 -10.60 -17.91 -4.76
C MET A 131 -10.44 -17.35 -3.35
N LYS A 132 -9.75 -18.10 -2.49
CA LYS A 132 -9.30 -17.66 -1.19
C LYS A 132 -7.78 -17.55 -1.22
N TYR A 133 -7.30 -16.37 -0.86
CA TYR A 133 -5.89 -16.00 -0.85
C TYR A 133 -5.48 -15.53 0.54
N SER A 134 -4.36 -16.01 1.06
CA SER A 134 -3.89 -15.64 2.40
C SER A 134 -2.37 -15.61 2.54
N LEU A 135 -1.63 -15.55 1.41
CA LEU A 135 -0.17 -15.50 1.44
C LEU A 135 0.32 -14.31 2.28
N LEU A 136 1.21 -14.55 3.23
CA LEU A 136 1.87 -13.54 4.07
C LEU A 136 0.96 -12.67 4.96
N PHE A 137 -0.35 -12.87 4.98
CA PHE A 137 -1.27 -12.02 5.77
C PHE A 137 -1.04 -12.07 7.28
N ASP A 138 -0.40 -13.12 7.77
CA ASP A 138 -0.02 -13.32 9.16
C ASP A 138 1.23 -12.53 9.57
N VAL A 139 2.09 -12.19 8.62
CA VAL A 139 3.36 -11.50 8.83
C VAL A 139 3.39 -10.08 8.26
N ASP A 140 2.65 -9.85 7.18
CA ASP A 140 2.49 -8.54 6.54
C ASP A 140 1.02 -8.27 6.17
N PRO A 141 0.26 -7.58 7.04
CA PRO A 141 -1.14 -7.21 6.74
C PRO A 141 -1.29 -6.27 5.53
N SER A 142 -0.20 -5.64 5.09
CA SER A 142 -0.20 -4.78 3.90
C SER A 142 -0.01 -5.56 2.60
N HIS A 143 0.34 -6.85 2.67
CA HIS A 143 0.53 -7.70 1.50
C HIS A 143 -0.70 -7.75 0.59
N ARG A 144 -0.48 -7.73 -0.73
CA ARG A 144 -1.52 -7.81 -1.74
C ARG A 144 -1.24 -8.92 -2.75
N GLY A 145 -2.28 -9.69 -3.06
CA GLY A 145 -2.31 -10.58 -4.22
C GLY A 145 -2.96 -9.87 -5.40
N LEU A 146 -2.16 -9.56 -6.42
CA LEU A 146 -2.61 -8.90 -7.65
C LEU A 146 -2.97 -9.97 -8.67
N VAL A 147 -4.25 -10.10 -8.98
CA VAL A 147 -4.78 -11.20 -9.78
C VAL A 147 -5.27 -10.72 -11.13
N GLN A 148 -4.74 -11.33 -12.18
CA GLN A 148 -5.28 -11.27 -13.53
C GLN A 148 -6.04 -12.58 -13.82
N TRP A 149 -7.35 -12.50 -13.95
CA TRP A 149 -8.21 -13.64 -14.26
C TRP A 149 -8.70 -13.60 -15.69
N THR A 150 -8.38 -14.60 -16.49
CA THR A 150 -8.91 -14.76 -17.85
C THR A 150 -9.93 -15.90 -17.85
N PRO A 151 -11.24 -15.57 -17.86
CA PRO A 151 -12.30 -16.58 -17.92
C PRO A 151 -12.37 -17.29 -19.27
N PRO A 152 -13.03 -18.44 -19.36
CA PRO A 152 -13.18 -19.17 -20.61
C PRO A 152 -13.78 -18.32 -21.73
N GLY A 153 -13.10 -18.23 -22.87
CA GLY A 153 -13.56 -17.48 -24.05
C GLY A 153 -13.33 -15.97 -23.99
N ALA A 154 -12.79 -15.43 -22.90
CA ALA A 154 -12.44 -14.02 -22.83
C ALA A 154 -11.11 -13.74 -23.55
N THR A 155 -11.02 -12.56 -24.15
CA THR A 155 -9.80 -12.07 -24.83
C THR A 155 -8.99 -11.12 -23.96
N SER A 156 -9.54 -10.68 -22.83
CA SER A 156 -8.88 -9.75 -21.91
C SER A 156 -9.04 -10.22 -20.47
N PRO A 157 -8.02 -10.09 -19.63
CA PRO A 157 -8.11 -10.46 -18.24
C PRO A 157 -8.99 -9.48 -17.44
N LEU A 158 -9.55 -10.00 -16.35
CA LEU A 158 -10.18 -9.23 -15.29
C LEU A 158 -9.15 -9.08 -14.15
N ALA A 159 -9.03 -7.90 -13.59
CA ALA A 159 -8.11 -7.65 -12.50
C ALA A 159 -8.85 -7.60 -11.15
N LEU A 160 -8.30 -8.27 -10.15
CA LEU A 160 -8.77 -8.28 -8.77
C LEU A 160 -7.58 -8.06 -7.83
N ILE A 161 -7.86 -7.43 -6.70
CA ILE A 161 -6.88 -7.23 -5.63
C ILE A 161 -7.36 -7.99 -4.40
N PHE A 162 -6.49 -8.86 -3.88
CA PHE A 162 -6.71 -9.59 -2.65
C PHE A 162 -5.88 -8.97 -1.53
N GLY A 163 -6.52 -8.77 -0.38
CA GLY A 163 -5.92 -8.26 0.83
C GLY A 163 -6.58 -8.90 2.05
N THR A 164 -6.12 -8.56 3.24
CA THR A 164 -6.69 -9.08 4.50
C THR A 164 -8.19 -8.82 4.63
N GLU A 165 -8.66 -7.68 4.10
CA GLU A 165 -10.07 -7.26 4.07
C GLU A 165 -10.90 -7.92 2.95
N SER A 166 -10.21 -8.47 1.95
CA SER A 166 -10.82 -9.09 0.75
C SER A 166 -10.11 -10.39 0.39
N ALA A 167 -9.91 -11.24 1.40
CA ALA A 167 -9.17 -12.50 1.27
C ALA A 167 -9.91 -13.57 0.44
N GLU A 168 -11.20 -13.43 0.23
CA GLU A 168 -12.02 -14.36 -0.54
C GLU A 168 -12.89 -13.59 -1.53
N GLN A 169 -12.76 -13.93 -2.82
CA GLN A 169 -13.50 -13.28 -3.90
C GLN A 169 -13.89 -14.29 -4.98
N ALA A 170 -14.98 -13.99 -5.71
CA ALA A 170 -15.43 -14.76 -6.85
C ALA A 170 -14.74 -14.30 -8.14
N LEU A 171 -14.04 -15.21 -8.80
CA LEU A 171 -13.52 -15.05 -10.15
C LEU A 171 -14.68 -15.29 -11.15
N SER A 172 -15.42 -14.24 -11.46
CA SER A 172 -16.57 -14.29 -12.37
C SER A 172 -16.13 -14.59 -13.80
N PHE A 173 -16.97 -15.30 -14.55
CA PHE A 173 -16.79 -15.50 -16.00
C PHE A 173 -17.36 -14.33 -16.82
N GLN A 174 -18.11 -13.45 -16.19
CA GLN A 174 -18.62 -12.23 -16.81
C GLN A 174 -17.75 -11.05 -16.44
N ALA A 175 -17.57 -10.14 -17.38
CA ALA A 175 -16.88 -8.87 -17.09
C ALA A 175 -17.64 -8.13 -15.98
N PRO A 176 -16.95 -7.58 -14.96
CA PRO A 176 -17.61 -6.80 -13.92
C PRO A 176 -18.26 -5.57 -14.53
N ASP A 177 -19.43 -5.21 -13.99
CA ASP A 177 -20.07 -3.93 -14.31
C ASP A 177 -19.17 -2.76 -13.89
N LEU A 178 -19.21 -1.67 -14.65
CA LEU A 178 -18.44 -0.46 -14.36
C LEU A 178 -18.70 0.06 -12.94
N TRP A 179 -19.92 -0.10 -12.44
CA TRP A 179 -20.27 0.29 -11.07
C TRP A 179 -19.59 -0.58 -10.01
N GLN A 180 -19.51 -1.88 -10.24
CA GLN A 180 -18.78 -2.80 -9.35
C GLN A 180 -17.29 -2.48 -9.34
N THR A 181 -16.69 -2.24 -10.51
CA THR A 181 -15.30 -1.80 -10.65
C THR A 181 -15.07 -0.49 -9.89
N LEU A 182 -15.91 0.52 -10.11
CA LEU A 182 -15.79 1.82 -9.42
C LEU A 182 -15.83 1.64 -7.90
N ARG A 183 -16.83 0.91 -7.39
CA ARG A 183 -17.00 0.66 -5.95
C ARG A 183 -15.79 -0.06 -5.36
N GLN A 184 -15.28 -1.08 -6.03
CA GLN A 184 -14.11 -1.83 -5.59
C GLN A 184 -12.91 -0.89 -5.43
N TYR A 185 -12.57 -0.13 -6.48
CA TYR A 185 -11.42 0.77 -6.43
C TYR A 185 -11.60 1.96 -5.47
N VAL A 186 -12.83 2.39 -5.18
CA VAL A 186 -13.08 3.36 -4.09
C VAL A 186 -12.70 2.75 -2.74
N VAL A 187 -13.09 1.50 -2.48
CA VAL A 187 -12.73 0.79 -1.25
C VAL A 187 -11.22 0.60 -1.16
N ASP A 188 -10.59 0.17 -2.25
CA ASP A 188 -9.14 -0.04 -2.32
C ASP A 188 -8.37 1.27 -2.07
N GLY A 189 -8.87 2.41 -2.59
CA GLY A 189 -8.29 3.72 -2.34
C GLY A 189 -8.41 4.18 -0.88
N VAL A 190 -9.53 3.89 -0.21
CA VAL A 190 -9.69 4.15 1.24
C VAL A 190 -8.67 3.31 2.03
N TRP A 191 -8.60 2.02 1.76
CA TRP A 191 -7.68 1.12 2.43
C TRP A 191 -6.21 1.48 2.16
N HIS A 192 -5.86 1.88 0.96
CA HIS A 192 -4.52 2.34 0.61
C HIS A 192 -4.02 3.44 1.56
N ILE A 193 -4.88 4.41 1.90
CA ILE A 193 -4.55 5.48 2.86
C ILE A 193 -4.47 4.93 4.30
N TRP A 194 -5.37 4.03 4.70
CA TRP A 194 -5.47 3.58 6.09
C TRP A 194 -4.41 2.56 6.50
N ILE A 195 -3.86 1.81 5.55
CA ILE A 195 -2.78 0.83 5.81
C ILE A 195 -1.40 1.37 5.41
N GLY A 196 -1.34 2.38 4.54
CA GLY A 196 -0.09 3.04 4.18
C GLY A 196 0.45 3.90 5.32
N TYR A 197 1.39 3.36 6.12
CA TYR A 197 1.98 4.11 7.25
C TYR A 197 2.62 5.42 6.83
N ASP A 198 3.23 5.49 5.67
CA ASP A 198 3.80 6.70 5.08
C ASP A 198 2.72 7.74 4.75
N HIS A 199 1.56 7.32 4.20
CA HIS A 199 0.41 8.20 3.97
C HIS A 199 -0.19 8.72 5.27
N ILE A 200 -0.33 7.86 6.28
CA ILE A 200 -0.84 8.27 7.60
C ILE A 200 0.12 9.28 8.24
N LEU A 201 1.42 8.98 8.29
CA LEU A 201 2.41 9.90 8.88
C LEU A 201 2.52 11.21 8.11
N PHE A 202 2.47 11.16 6.78
CA PHE A 202 2.44 12.34 5.94
C PHE A 202 1.19 13.20 6.22
N LEU A 203 0.01 12.57 6.21
CA LEU A 203 -1.25 13.26 6.51
C LEU A 203 -1.23 13.87 7.92
N LEU A 204 -0.76 13.12 8.92
CA LEU A 204 -0.60 13.65 10.28
C LEU A 204 0.35 14.84 10.30
N ALA A 205 1.50 14.79 9.62
CA ALA A 205 2.41 15.92 9.53
C ALA A 205 1.74 17.17 8.96
N LEU A 206 0.86 17.03 7.98
CA LEU A 206 0.08 18.13 7.41
C LEU A 206 -1.06 18.61 8.32
N LEU A 207 -1.67 17.71 9.10
CA LEU A 207 -2.79 18.01 9.99
C LEU A 207 -2.37 18.63 11.33
N LEU A 208 -1.19 18.27 11.86
CA LEU A 208 -0.69 18.79 13.14
C LEU A 208 -0.75 20.33 13.23
N PRO A 209 -0.35 21.11 12.21
CA PRO A 209 -0.46 22.58 12.23
C PRO A 209 -1.85 23.10 11.82
N ALA A 210 -2.83 22.27 11.53
CA ALA A 210 -4.11 22.69 10.93
C ALA A 210 -4.93 23.62 11.83
N VAL A 211 -4.78 23.48 13.16
CA VAL A 211 -5.48 24.29 14.17
C VAL A 211 -4.57 25.35 14.78
N LEU A 212 -3.43 25.61 14.14
CA LEU A 212 -2.43 26.60 14.57
C LEU A 212 -2.14 27.55 13.41
N LEU A 213 -1.97 28.83 13.74
CA LEU A 213 -1.51 29.89 12.84
C LEU A 213 -0.12 30.35 13.27
N ARG A 214 0.74 30.64 12.32
CA ARG A 214 2.01 31.25 12.62
C ARG A 214 1.91 32.77 12.47
N ARG A 215 2.16 33.50 13.56
CA ARG A 215 2.18 34.97 13.62
C ARG A 215 3.45 35.44 14.26
N GLY A 216 4.22 36.28 13.59
CA GLY A 216 5.47 36.82 14.13
C GLY A 216 6.48 35.72 14.55
N GLY A 217 6.52 34.59 13.80
CA GLY A 217 7.41 33.47 14.08
C GLY A 217 6.95 32.53 15.21
N LYS A 218 5.79 32.79 15.84
CA LYS A 218 5.21 31.94 16.89
C LYS A 218 3.96 31.25 16.42
N TRP A 219 3.72 30.03 16.91
CA TRP A 219 2.50 29.28 16.68
C TRP A 219 1.43 29.69 17.68
N GLU A 220 0.30 30.15 17.20
CA GLU A 220 -0.88 30.57 17.97
C GLU A 220 -2.08 29.72 17.56
N ALA A 221 -3.03 29.51 18.47
CA ALA A 221 -4.23 28.74 18.19
C ALA A 221 -5.13 29.46 17.16
N GLU A 222 -5.67 28.73 16.21
CA GLU A 222 -6.70 29.24 15.26
C GLU A 222 -8.06 29.33 15.99
N ASP A 223 -8.70 30.49 15.91
CA ASP A 223 -9.98 30.73 16.58
C ASP A 223 -11.18 30.16 15.83
N SER A 224 -11.10 30.01 14.50
CA SER A 224 -12.20 29.63 13.65
C SER A 224 -12.06 28.19 13.15
N LEU A 225 -12.95 27.30 13.59
CA LEU A 225 -13.02 25.93 13.07
C LEU A 225 -13.29 25.93 11.55
N GLY A 226 -14.14 26.84 11.04
CA GLY A 226 -14.43 26.92 9.61
C GLY A 226 -13.20 27.26 8.77
N ARG A 227 -12.30 28.10 9.28
CA ARG A 227 -11.01 28.39 8.61
C ARG A 227 -10.09 27.17 8.65
N ALA A 228 -9.99 26.48 9.79
CA ALA A 228 -9.20 25.27 9.91
C ALA A 228 -9.71 24.18 8.94
N VAL A 229 -11.02 23.93 8.89
CA VAL A 229 -11.64 22.99 7.93
C VAL A 229 -11.30 23.36 6.49
N LYS A 230 -11.52 24.62 6.11
CA LYS A 230 -11.27 25.11 4.74
C LYS A 230 -9.81 24.90 4.31
N GLU A 231 -8.86 25.23 5.18
CA GLU A 231 -7.42 25.05 4.88
C GLU A 231 -7.06 23.57 4.79
N VAL A 232 -7.59 22.71 5.68
CA VAL A 232 -7.35 21.26 5.62
C VAL A 232 -7.92 20.65 4.35
N VAL A 233 -9.16 20.93 4.01
CA VAL A 233 -9.80 20.42 2.77
C VAL A 233 -8.98 20.85 1.56
N LYS A 234 -8.56 22.12 1.49
CA LYS A 234 -7.72 22.63 0.40
C LYS A 234 -6.38 21.88 0.28
N VAL A 235 -5.74 21.56 1.41
CA VAL A 235 -4.47 20.79 1.44
C VAL A 235 -4.69 19.37 0.96
N VAL A 236 -5.72 18.69 1.49
CA VAL A 236 -6.07 17.31 1.13
C VAL A 236 -6.41 17.21 -0.35
N THR A 237 -7.33 18.03 -0.86
CA THR A 237 -7.72 18.00 -2.27
C THR A 237 -6.57 18.36 -3.20
N ALA A 238 -5.71 19.31 -2.82
CA ALA A 238 -4.50 19.64 -3.61
C ALA A 238 -3.55 18.43 -3.72
N PHE A 239 -3.35 17.69 -2.62
CA PHE A 239 -2.58 16.46 -2.62
C PHE A 239 -3.21 15.39 -3.50
N THR A 240 -4.52 15.10 -3.34
CA THR A 240 -5.21 14.08 -4.13
C THR A 240 -5.22 14.41 -5.62
N LEU A 241 -5.41 15.68 -5.99
CA LEU A 241 -5.34 16.10 -7.39
C LEU A 241 -3.97 15.84 -8.00
N ALA A 242 -2.90 16.22 -7.31
CA ALA A 242 -1.54 16.00 -7.75
C ALA A 242 -1.20 14.50 -7.84
N HIS A 243 -1.58 13.74 -6.81
CA HIS A 243 -1.46 12.29 -6.77
C HIS A 243 -2.16 11.63 -7.96
N SER A 244 -3.39 12.05 -8.27
CA SER A 244 -4.17 11.53 -9.41
C SER A 244 -3.47 11.77 -10.75
N ILE A 245 -2.83 12.93 -10.93
CA ILE A 245 -2.09 13.26 -12.16
C ILE A 245 -0.94 12.28 -12.36
N THR A 246 -0.07 12.12 -11.36
CA THR A 246 1.13 11.28 -11.51
C THR A 246 0.80 9.79 -11.49
N LEU A 247 -0.18 9.36 -10.69
CA LEU A 247 -0.68 7.99 -10.74
C LEU A 247 -1.23 7.65 -12.13
N SER A 248 -2.00 8.56 -12.76
CA SER A 248 -2.52 8.33 -14.11
C SER A 248 -1.42 8.28 -15.16
N LEU A 249 -0.44 9.18 -15.10
CA LEU A 249 0.68 9.20 -16.03
C LEU A 249 1.53 7.93 -15.93
N ALA A 250 1.72 7.42 -14.72
CA ALA A 250 2.50 6.22 -14.49
C ALA A 250 1.72 4.94 -14.80
N ALA A 251 0.43 4.84 -14.45
CA ALA A 251 -0.43 3.71 -14.81
C ALA A 251 -0.68 3.60 -16.33
N LEU A 252 -0.55 4.71 -17.08
CA LEU A 252 -0.57 4.73 -18.55
C LEU A 252 0.82 4.53 -19.17
N GLU A 253 1.82 4.20 -18.36
CA GLU A 253 3.20 3.99 -18.76
C GLU A 253 3.86 5.18 -19.51
N VAL A 254 3.31 6.40 -19.35
CA VAL A 254 3.86 7.64 -19.93
C VAL A 254 5.16 8.03 -19.23
N ILE A 255 5.22 7.81 -17.91
CA ILE A 255 6.40 8.08 -17.08
C ILE A 255 6.64 6.87 -16.17
N SER A 256 7.83 6.32 -16.23
CA SER A 256 8.32 5.25 -15.36
C SER A 256 9.52 5.74 -14.55
N LEU A 257 9.47 5.58 -13.24
CA LEU A 257 10.56 5.94 -12.32
C LEU A 257 11.01 4.72 -11.51
N PRO A 258 12.31 4.60 -11.20
CA PRO A 258 12.79 3.52 -10.34
C PRO A 258 12.12 3.57 -8.97
N SER A 259 11.59 2.44 -8.51
CA SER A 259 10.84 2.31 -7.24
C SER A 259 11.63 2.87 -6.05
N ARG A 260 12.92 2.54 -5.94
CA ARG A 260 13.81 3.02 -4.89
C ARG A 260 13.88 4.56 -4.82
N LEU A 261 13.92 5.23 -5.97
CA LEU A 261 13.96 6.70 -6.02
C LEU A 261 12.63 7.28 -5.55
N VAL A 262 11.52 6.71 -6.00
CA VAL A 262 10.16 7.14 -5.63
C VAL A 262 9.96 6.97 -4.11
N GLU A 263 10.24 5.80 -3.57
CA GLU A 263 10.06 5.50 -2.14
C GLU A 263 10.95 6.38 -1.24
N SER A 264 12.21 6.60 -1.66
CA SER A 264 13.10 7.52 -0.94
C SER A 264 12.57 8.96 -0.98
N ALA A 265 12.04 9.40 -2.14
CA ALA A 265 11.45 10.74 -2.27
C ALA A 265 10.16 10.89 -1.46
N ILE A 266 9.33 9.83 -1.36
CA ILE A 266 8.16 9.80 -0.48
C ILE A 266 8.60 9.98 0.98
N ALA A 267 9.55 9.20 1.47
CA ALA A 267 10.05 9.33 2.84
C ALA A 267 10.66 10.72 3.11
N ALA A 268 11.43 11.26 2.15
CA ALA A 268 11.97 12.62 2.23
C ALA A 268 10.88 13.68 2.33
N SER A 269 9.76 13.53 1.59
CA SER A 269 8.64 14.47 1.65
C SER A 269 7.97 14.51 3.03
N VAL A 270 7.85 13.34 3.70
CA VAL A 270 7.34 13.26 5.08
C VAL A 270 8.26 13.98 6.06
N ILE A 271 9.60 13.80 5.92
CA ILE A 271 10.59 14.51 6.73
C ILE A 271 10.44 16.03 6.54
N VAL A 272 10.37 16.51 5.29
CA VAL A 272 10.24 17.95 4.99
C VAL A 272 8.94 18.51 5.53
N ALA A 273 7.82 17.80 5.41
CA ALA A 273 6.54 18.21 5.98
C ALA A 273 6.60 18.37 7.51
N ALA A 274 7.19 17.39 8.19
CA ALA A 274 7.32 17.42 9.65
C ALA A 274 8.35 18.47 10.13
N LEU A 275 9.47 18.64 9.43
CA LEU A 275 10.44 19.72 9.69
C LEU A 275 9.82 21.09 9.48
N ASN A 276 8.96 21.27 8.48
CA ASN A 276 8.24 22.52 8.28
C ASN A 276 7.40 22.93 9.51
N ASN A 277 6.83 21.97 10.23
CA ASN A 277 6.10 22.25 11.47
C ASN A 277 7.02 22.79 12.57
N LEU A 278 8.26 22.31 12.65
CA LEU A 278 9.23 22.71 13.67
C LEU A 278 9.92 24.04 13.32
N LEU A 279 10.30 24.20 12.06
CA LEU A 279 11.10 25.33 11.57
C LEU A 279 10.24 26.46 10.98
N GLY A 280 9.04 26.14 10.48
CA GLY A 280 8.12 27.10 9.86
C GLY A 280 8.65 27.70 8.56
N MET A 281 9.20 26.87 7.69
CA MET A 281 9.77 27.30 6.41
C MET A 281 8.70 27.79 5.43
N VAL A 282 7.53 27.16 5.40
CA VAL A 282 6.38 27.49 4.53
C VAL A 282 5.17 27.82 5.40
N GLU A 283 4.78 29.09 5.45
CA GLU A 283 3.70 29.57 6.33
C GLU A 283 2.35 29.66 5.63
N THR A 284 2.33 30.18 4.40
CA THR A 284 1.09 30.67 3.77
C THR A 284 0.54 29.81 2.63
N ARG A 285 1.33 28.94 2.03
CA ARG A 285 0.94 28.15 0.86
C ARG A 285 1.11 26.65 1.10
N ARG A 286 0.61 26.15 2.23
CA ARG A 286 0.70 24.71 2.58
C ARG A 286 0.13 23.78 1.51
N TRP A 287 -0.93 24.23 0.82
CA TRP A 287 -1.52 23.47 -0.27
C TRP A 287 -0.58 23.28 -1.47
N VAL A 288 0.34 24.25 -1.73
CA VAL A 288 1.36 24.11 -2.79
C VAL A 288 2.34 23.02 -2.42
N MET A 289 2.79 23.00 -1.15
CA MET A 289 3.67 21.95 -0.63
C MET A 289 2.99 20.58 -0.72
N ALA A 290 1.71 20.49 -0.31
CA ALA A 290 0.93 19.25 -0.43
C ALA A 290 0.77 18.81 -1.89
N PHE A 291 0.55 19.74 -2.82
CA PHE A 291 0.49 19.46 -4.24
C PHE A 291 1.81 18.89 -4.77
N CYS A 292 2.94 19.55 -4.48
CA CYS A 292 4.25 19.06 -4.90
C CYS A 292 4.54 17.65 -4.35
N PHE A 293 4.18 17.38 -3.10
CA PHE A 293 4.36 16.06 -2.51
C PHE A 293 3.37 15.04 -3.07
N GLY A 294 2.13 15.44 -3.39
CA GLY A 294 1.17 14.59 -4.07
C GLY A 294 1.69 14.07 -5.42
N LEU A 295 2.42 14.91 -6.18
CA LEU A 295 3.06 14.49 -7.43
C LEU A 295 4.11 13.37 -7.21
N ILE A 296 4.79 13.36 -6.07
CA ILE A 296 5.76 12.30 -5.74
C ILE A 296 5.04 11.02 -5.32
N HIS A 297 4.04 11.16 -4.43
CA HIS A 297 3.32 10.02 -3.86
C HIS A 297 2.51 9.24 -4.90
N GLY A 298 1.99 9.90 -5.95
CA GLY A 298 1.23 9.23 -7.01
C GLY A 298 2.02 8.19 -7.80
N PHE A 299 3.35 8.27 -7.83
CA PHE A 299 4.18 7.23 -8.42
C PHE A 299 4.29 5.97 -7.56
N GLY A 300 4.01 6.07 -6.25
CA GLY A 300 4.21 4.96 -5.31
C GLY A 300 3.28 3.76 -5.51
N PHE A 301 2.09 3.95 -6.09
CA PHE A 301 1.10 2.90 -6.36
C PHE A 301 0.94 2.56 -7.84
N ALA A 302 1.68 3.23 -8.69
CA ALA A 302 1.51 3.14 -10.14
C ALA A 302 1.90 1.76 -10.71
N SER A 303 2.96 1.13 -10.17
CA SER A 303 3.37 -0.21 -10.59
C SER A 303 2.27 -1.24 -10.36
N VAL A 304 1.58 -1.17 -9.22
CA VAL A 304 0.45 -2.07 -8.89
C VAL A 304 -0.66 -1.97 -9.94
N LEU A 305 -1.04 -0.76 -10.33
CA LEU A 305 -2.10 -0.56 -11.33
C LEU A 305 -1.67 -0.95 -12.75
N SER A 306 -0.41 -0.68 -13.12
CA SER A 306 0.20 -1.06 -14.40
C SER A 306 0.26 -2.58 -14.53
N ASP A 307 0.76 -3.26 -13.51
CA ASP A 307 0.95 -4.71 -13.48
C ASP A 307 -0.37 -5.49 -13.49
N LEU A 308 -1.50 -4.86 -13.12
CA LEU A 308 -2.83 -5.44 -13.26
C LEU A 308 -3.29 -5.58 -14.72
N GLY A 309 -2.64 -4.91 -15.69
CA GLY A 309 -2.93 -5.06 -17.11
C GLY A 309 -4.38 -4.75 -17.51
N LEU A 310 -5.01 -3.79 -16.84
CA LEU A 310 -6.42 -3.44 -17.05
C LEU A 310 -6.68 -2.95 -18.48
N PRO A 311 -7.78 -3.37 -19.14
CA PRO A 311 -8.24 -2.73 -20.37
C PRO A 311 -8.46 -1.23 -20.16
N LYS A 312 -8.15 -0.40 -21.18
CA LYS A 312 -8.17 1.08 -21.08
C LYS A 312 -9.45 1.65 -20.45
N GLY A 313 -10.62 1.10 -20.77
CA GLY A 313 -11.90 1.55 -20.20
C GLY A 313 -12.03 1.24 -18.70
N ALA A 314 -11.61 0.05 -18.29
CA ALA A 314 -11.59 -0.35 -16.88
C ALA A 314 -10.53 0.43 -16.09
N LEU A 315 -9.36 0.72 -16.70
CA LEU A 315 -8.30 1.51 -16.08
C LEU A 315 -8.77 2.92 -15.72
N VAL A 316 -9.50 3.61 -16.60
CA VAL A 316 -10.05 4.95 -16.29
C VAL A 316 -11.00 4.88 -15.10
N THR A 317 -11.91 3.90 -15.08
CA THR A 317 -12.85 3.71 -13.97
C THR A 317 -12.12 3.38 -12.67
N ALA A 318 -11.08 2.53 -12.73
CA ALA A 318 -10.24 2.18 -11.60
C ALA A 318 -9.50 3.40 -11.04
N LEU A 319 -8.86 4.21 -11.91
CA LEU A 319 -8.16 5.43 -11.52
C LEU A 319 -9.09 6.44 -10.85
N VAL A 320 -10.28 6.67 -11.42
CA VAL A 320 -11.27 7.57 -10.81
C VAL A 320 -11.74 7.04 -9.47
N GLY A 321 -12.12 5.76 -9.39
CA GLY A 321 -12.57 5.12 -8.15
C GLY A 321 -11.51 5.19 -7.07
N PHE A 322 -10.29 4.80 -7.39
CA PHE A 322 -9.17 4.80 -6.45
C PHE A 322 -8.89 6.20 -5.88
N ASN A 323 -8.80 7.23 -6.72
CA ASN A 323 -8.54 8.59 -6.26
C ASN A 323 -9.70 9.18 -5.43
N VAL A 324 -10.96 8.85 -5.76
CA VAL A 324 -12.11 9.17 -4.90
C VAL A 324 -11.98 8.48 -3.55
N GLY A 325 -11.57 7.21 -3.54
CA GLY A 325 -11.31 6.45 -2.32
C GLY A 325 -10.19 7.06 -1.47
N VAL A 326 -9.08 7.45 -2.07
CA VAL A 326 -7.98 8.16 -1.42
C VAL A 326 -8.47 9.43 -0.72
N GLU A 327 -9.24 10.27 -1.40
CA GLU A 327 -9.77 11.50 -0.81
C GLU A 327 -10.76 11.21 0.34
N LEU A 328 -11.65 10.24 0.16
CA LEU A 328 -12.58 9.83 1.22
C LEU A 328 -11.85 9.25 2.44
N GLY A 329 -10.81 8.45 2.23
CA GLY A 329 -9.98 7.89 3.30
C GLY A 329 -9.27 8.98 4.10
N GLN A 330 -8.70 9.98 3.43
CA GLN A 330 -8.08 11.14 4.06
C GLN A 330 -9.10 11.99 4.82
N LEU A 331 -10.25 12.31 4.21
CA LEU A 331 -11.30 13.09 4.84
C LEU A 331 -11.88 12.40 6.07
N ALA A 332 -11.97 11.07 6.09
CA ALA A 332 -12.39 10.32 7.27
C ALA A 332 -11.42 10.50 8.45
N ILE A 333 -10.10 10.44 8.20
CA ILE A 333 -9.08 10.73 9.22
C ILE A 333 -9.20 12.18 9.71
N VAL A 334 -9.36 13.13 8.78
CA VAL A 334 -9.55 14.56 9.08
C VAL A 334 -10.77 14.78 9.97
N ALA A 335 -11.90 14.13 9.64
CA ALA A 335 -13.16 14.26 10.38
C ALA A 335 -13.04 13.83 11.85
N VAL A 336 -12.15 12.88 12.14
CA VAL A 336 -11.87 12.45 13.52
C VAL A 336 -10.82 13.35 14.18
N PHE A 337 -9.71 13.60 13.47
CA PHE A 337 -8.56 14.32 14.04
C PHE A 337 -8.87 15.81 14.30
N LEU A 338 -9.48 16.50 13.32
CA LEU A 338 -9.61 17.95 13.37
C LEU A 338 -10.49 18.48 14.53
N PRO A 339 -11.65 17.90 14.87
CA PRO A 339 -12.43 18.32 16.04
C PRO A 339 -11.66 18.16 17.35
N ILE A 340 -10.94 17.04 17.53
CA ILE A 340 -10.14 16.75 18.73
C ILE A 340 -8.99 17.76 18.82
N ALA A 341 -8.26 17.97 17.73
CA ALA A 341 -7.17 18.93 17.65
C ALA A 341 -7.66 20.36 17.93
N PHE A 342 -8.81 20.73 17.36
CA PHE A 342 -9.41 22.05 17.58
C PHE A 342 -9.83 22.25 19.04
N TRP A 343 -10.37 21.24 19.69
CA TRP A 343 -10.72 21.31 21.11
C TRP A 343 -9.47 21.48 22.00
N LEU A 344 -8.38 20.78 21.68
CA LEU A 344 -7.14 20.78 22.46
C LEU A 344 -6.16 21.94 22.11
N ARG A 345 -6.41 22.72 21.06
CA ARG A 345 -5.46 23.69 20.44
C ARG A 345 -4.83 24.71 21.38
N TYR A 346 -5.51 25.10 22.46
CA TYR A 346 -5.00 26.03 23.46
C TYR A 346 -4.14 25.36 24.55
N THR A 347 -4.16 24.04 24.64
CA THR A 347 -3.45 23.31 25.68
C THR A 347 -1.97 23.18 25.39
N ARG A 348 -1.13 23.22 26.44
CA ARG A 348 0.29 22.88 26.31
C ARG A 348 0.51 21.44 25.84
N PHE A 349 -0.43 20.54 26.18
CA PHE A 349 -0.41 19.16 25.70
C PHE A 349 -0.42 19.13 24.19
N TYR A 350 -1.33 19.86 23.52
CA TYR A 350 -1.40 19.89 22.07
C TYR A 350 -0.17 20.60 21.47
N GLN A 351 0.13 21.83 21.92
CA GLN A 351 1.15 22.67 21.29
C GLN A 351 2.58 22.15 21.46
N VAL A 352 2.89 21.45 22.55
CA VAL A 352 4.21 20.88 22.82
C VAL A 352 4.22 19.37 22.60
N GLY A 353 3.29 18.65 23.22
CA GLY A 353 3.23 17.19 23.18
C GLY A 353 2.84 16.68 21.78
N VAL A 354 1.67 17.08 21.30
CA VAL A 354 1.16 16.57 20.03
C VAL A 354 1.86 17.22 18.83
N PHE A 355 1.91 18.55 18.80
CA PHE A 355 2.44 19.27 17.65
C PHE A 355 3.98 19.17 17.54
N LYS A 356 4.75 19.63 18.54
CA LYS A 356 6.22 19.65 18.44
C LYS A 356 6.84 18.27 18.58
N LEU A 357 6.49 17.52 19.65
CA LEU A 357 7.06 16.18 19.85
C LEU A 357 6.51 15.19 18.82
N GLY A 358 5.25 15.29 18.44
CA GLY A 358 4.68 14.50 17.35
C GLY A 358 5.40 14.73 16.03
N SER A 359 5.65 16.00 15.64
CA SER A 359 6.44 16.30 14.44
C SER A 359 7.87 15.76 14.53
N LEU A 360 8.52 15.81 15.70
CA LEU A 360 9.85 15.24 15.89
C LEU A 360 9.84 13.71 15.72
N VAL A 361 8.84 13.02 16.28
CA VAL A 361 8.67 11.57 16.13
C VAL A 361 8.50 11.23 14.65
N VAL A 362 7.68 11.98 13.89
CA VAL A 362 7.52 11.79 12.45
C VAL A 362 8.84 11.96 11.71
N VAL A 363 9.66 12.98 12.05
CA VAL A 363 11.00 13.17 11.44
C VAL A 363 11.90 11.96 11.69
N VAL A 364 11.92 11.42 12.92
CA VAL A 364 12.77 10.27 13.26
C VAL A 364 12.33 9.02 12.51
N LEU A 365 11.02 8.71 12.51
CA LEU A 365 10.47 7.53 11.81
C LEU A 365 10.68 7.63 10.30
N ALA A 366 10.33 8.77 9.70
CA ALA A 366 10.52 8.96 8.27
C ALA A 366 12.01 9.01 7.87
N GLY A 367 12.88 9.51 8.77
CA GLY A 367 14.33 9.48 8.60
C GLY A 367 14.89 8.05 8.58
N TYR A 368 14.39 7.20 9.45
CA TYR A 368 14.72 5.77 9.47
C TYR A 368 14.28 5.09 8.16
N TRP A 369 13.03 5.30 7.71
CA TRP A 369 12.55 4.77 6.43
C TRP A 369 13.31 5.31 5.22
N PHE A 370 13.67 6.59 5.24
CA PHE A 370 14.52 7.17 4.20
C PHE A 370 15.87 6.46 4.12
N ALA A 371 16.51 6.24 5.28
CA ALA A 371 17.79 5.54 5.30
C ALA A 371 17.67 4.10 4.76
N GLN A 372 16.67 3.35 5.18
CA GLN A 372 16.42 2.00 4.67
C GLN A 372 16.23 1.98 3.15
N ARG A 373 15.37 2.86 2.62
CA ARG A 373 15.02 2.87 1.18
C ARG A 373 16.16 3.44 0.32
N ALA A 374 16.87 4.47 0.81
CA ALA A 374 17.95 5.12 0.05
C ALA A 374 19.23 4.29 0.02
N PHE A 375 19.57 3.58 1.11
CA PHE A 375 20.84 2.87 1.26
C PHE A 375 20.69 1.34 1.24
N ASN A 376 19.47 0.82 1.13
CA ASN A 376 19.17 -0.61 1.09
C ASN A 376 19.62 -1.34 2.37
N LEU A 377 19.36 -0.71 3.53
CA LEU A 377 19.76 -1.19 4.86
C LEU A 377 18.69 -2.12 5.44
#